data_37c0243d8373f035ef662ece47e64dac
#
_entry.id   37c0243d8373f035ef662ece47e64dac
#
_cell.length_a   1.000
_cell.length_b   1.000
_cell.length_c   1.000
_cell.angle_alpha   90.00
_cell.angle_beta   90.00
_cell.angle_gamma   90.00
#
_symmetry.space_group_name_H-M   'P 1'
#
loop_
_entity.id
_entity.type
_entity.pdbx_description
1 polymer ?
#
loop_
_entity_poly.entity_id
_entity_poly.type
_entity_poly.pdbx_seq_one_letter_code
_entity_poly.pdbx_strand_id
1 'polypeptide(L)'
;MRRSICFAGGCFWGMEALYRRLPGVLDVTAGYANGDTADHANYDDVCTGRTGFREAVQVAYEDGTVSLPHLLFVFFAAIDPETPNRQGPDVGSQYQTGVYWMDPADEGIIRSIAALEAAAVPFFAVELKPLTCFYPAETYHQRYLEKHPRGYCHVAPWKLAALPDFPFSTKTYTRPAKELLQTWKEAGEVSF
;
A
#
# COMPACT_ATOMS: atom_id res chain seq x y z
N MET A 1 17.92 5.90 9.09
CA MET A 1 18.45 5.97 7.69
C MET A 1 17.26 6.01 6.74
N ARG A 2 17.29 6.92 5.73
CA ARG A 2 16.22 7.01 4.74
C ARG A 2 16.20 5.77 3.84
N ARG A 3 15.06 5.14 3.73
CA ARG A 3 14.79 3.98 2.88
C ARG A 3 13.53 4.22 2.05
N SER A 4 13.28 3.36 1.07
CA SER A 4 12.06 3.46 0.24
C SER A 4 11.53 2.08 -0.12
N ILE A 5 10.21 1.98 -0.27
CA ILE A 5 9.46 0.80 -0.70
C ILE A 5 8.29 1.25 -1.59
N CYS A 6 7.80 0.39 -2.47
CA CYS A 6 6.66 0.70 -3.33
C CYS A 6 5.48 -0.25 -3.04
N PHE A 7 4.30 0.31 -2.86
CA PHE A 7 3.06 -0.41 -2.59
C PHE A 7 2.01 -0.14 -3.66
N ALA A 8 1.52 -1.17 -4.30
CA ALA A 8 0.33 -1.15 -5.12
C ALA A 8 -0.85 -1.69 -4.30
N GLY A 9 -1.82 -0.86 -4.00
CA GLY A 9 -2.93 -1.20 -3.11
C GLY A 9 -4.30 -0.77 -3.65
N GLY A 10 -4.54 -0.89 -4.96
CA GLY A 10 -5.70 -0.30 -5.62
C GLY A 10 -5.47 1.17 -5.95
N CYS A 11 -6.53 1.97 -6.00
CA CYS A 11 -6.42 3.40 -6.28
C CYS A 11 -5.36 4.09 -5.39
N PHE A 12 -4.37 4.71 -6.01
CA PHE A 12 -3.24 5.31 -5.29
C PHE A 12 -3.61 6.53 -4.43
N TRP A 13 -4.77 7.19 -4.65
CA TRP A 13 -5.21 8.31 -3.80
C TRP A 13 -5.41 7.90 -2.35
N GLY A 14 -6.05 6.76 -2.11
CA GLY A 14 -6.27 6.23 -0.77
C GLY A 14 -4.99 5.76 -0.11
N MET A 15 -4.12 5.10 -0.86
CA MET A 15 -2.84 4.63 -0.36
C MET A 15 -1.88 5.79 -0.04
N GLU A 16 -1.83 6.82 -0.89
CA GLU A 16 -1.06 8.04 -0.61
C GLU A 16 -1.54 8.72 0.68
N ALA A 17 -2.85 8.94 0.80
CA ALA A 17 -3.44 9.58 1.98
C ALA A 17 -3.18 8.80 3.27
N LEU A 18 -3.15 7.47 3.20
CA LEU A 18 -2.86 6.59 4.32
C LEU A 18 -1.39 6.72 4.77
N TYR A 19 -0.45 6.49 3.84
CA TYR A 19 0.97 6.48 4.19
C TYR A 19 1.50 7.85 4.61
N ARG A 20 0.98 8.96 4.05
CA ARG A 20 1.36 10.32 4.48
C ARG A 20 1.04 10.63 5.93
N ARG A 21 0.11 9.91 6.54
CA ARG A 21 -0.27 10.10 7.94
C ARG A 21 0.60 9.32 8.93
N LEU A 22 1.42 8.38 8.45
CA LEU A 22 2.23 7.52 9.31
C LEU A 22 3.45 8.28 9.85
N PRO A 23 3.64 8.34 11.18
CA PRO A 23 4.87 8.86 11.76
C PRO A 23 6.10 8.11 11.23
N GLY A 24 7.11 8.85 10.80
CA GLY A 24 8.33 8.29 10.22
C GLY A 24 8.30 8.12 8.70
N VAL A 25 7.16 8.29 8.05
CA VAL A 25 7.08 8.46 6.60
C VAL A 25 7.52 9.88 6.24
N LEU A 26 8.50 10.00 5.36
CA LEU A 26 9.14 11.25 4.97
C LEU A 26 8.49 11.85 3.73
N ASP A 27 8.12 10.99 2.78
CA ASP A 27 7.43 11.38 1.55
C ASP A 27 6.69 10.21 0.92
N VAL A 28 5.63 10.52 0.18
CA VAL A 28 4.84 9.56 -0.60
C VAL A 28 4.58 10.15 -1.97
N THR A 29 4.92 9.41 -3.01
CA THR A 29 4.69 9.80 -4.40
C THR A 29 3.74 8.80 -5.06
N ALA A 30 2.60 9.25 -5.55
CA ALA A 30 1.71 8.44 -6.37
C ALA A 30 2.30 8.25 -7.77
N GLY A 31 2.19 7.06 -8.34
CA GLY A 31 2.78 6.77 -9.63
C GLY A 31 2.39 5.42 -10.21
N TYR A 32 3.09 5.05 -11.27
CA TYR A 32 2.88 3.84 -12.06
C TYR A 32 4.11 2.94 -11.97
N ALA A 33 3.90 1.70 -11.52
CA ALA A 33 4.97 0.74 -11.22
C ALA A 33 4.94 -0.45 -12.17
N ASN A 34 6.14 -0.94 -12.51
CA ASN A 34 6.37 -2.25 -13.15
C ASN A 34 5.59 -2.49 -14.46
N GLY A 35 5.40 -1.45 -15.26
CA GLY A 35 4.79 -1.56 -16.59
C GLY A 35 5.79 -1.74 -17.71
N ASP A 36 5.33 -1.53 -18.95
CA ASP A 36 6.08 -1.80 -20.18
C ASP A 36 7.12 -0.72 -20.52
N THR A 37 6.68 0.51 -20.84
CA THR A 37 7.57 1.59 -21.28
C THR A 37 7.20 2.94 -20.63
N ALA A 38 8.18 3.83 -20.53
CA ALA A 38 7.98 5.18 -19.99
C ALA A 38 6.89 5.98 -20.73
N ASP A 39 6.77 5.79 -22.03
CA ASP A 39 5.80 6.53 -22.88
C ASP A 39 4.34 6.20 -22.51
N HIS A 40 4.09 5.01 -21.97
CA HIS A 40 2.77 4.58 -21.51
C HIS A 40 2.52 4.85 -20.02
N ALA A 41 3.46 5.47 -19.31
CA ALA A 41 3.33 5.80 -17.89
C ALA A 41 2.53 7.09 -17.69
N ASN A 42 1.30 7.09 -18.16
CA ASN A 42 0.32 8.16 -17.99
C ASN A 42 -1.06 7.58 -17.69
N TYR A 43 -1.95 8.40 -17.12
CA TYR A 43 -3.24 7.93 -16.64
C TYR A 43 -4.10 7.28 -17.73
N ASP A 44 -4.17 7.88 -18.91
CA ASP A 44 -5.03 7.41 -20.00
C ASP A 44 -4.59 6.02 -20.49
N ASP A 45 -3.30 5.81 -20.72
CA ASP A 45 -2.77 4.53 -21.17
C ASP A 45 -2.86 3.46 -20.06
N VAL A 46 -2.54 3.80 -18.82
CA VAL A 46 -2.63 2.89 -17.68
C VAL A 46 -4.07 2.40 -17.46
N CYS A 47 -5.06 3.28 -17.60
CA CYS A 47 -6.49 2.93 -17.49
C CYS A 47 -6.97 1.96 -18.57
N THR A 48 -6.25 1.80 -19.69
CA THR A 48 -6.57 0.78 -20.69
C THR A 48 -6.35 -0.64 -20.18
N GLY A 49 -5.56 -0.81 -19.12
CA GLY A 49 -5.17 -2.11 -18.58
C GLY A 49 -4.17 -2.89 -19.43
N ARG A 50 -3.60 -2.28 -20.48
CA ARG A 50 -2.71 -2.96 -21.45
C ARG A 50 -1.22 -2.75 -21.18
N THR A 51 -0.86 -1.70 -20.42
CA THR A 51 0.52 -1.28 -20.21
C THR A 51 1.26 -2.13 -19.17
N GLY A 52 0.56 -2.98 -18.44
CA GLY A 52 1.13 -3.72 -17.32
C GLY A 52 1.43 -2.89 -16.07
N PHE A 53 1.28 -1.57 -16.12
CA PHE A 53 1.48 -0.71 -14.96
C PHE A 53 0.45 -0.96 -13.86
N ARG A 54 0.92 -0.84 -12.60
CA ARG A 54 0.09 -0.80 -11.40
C ARG A 54 0.05 0.63 -10.87
N GLU A 55 -1.13 1.11 -10.48
CA GLU A 55 -1.21 2.27 -9.61
C GLU A 55 -0.53 1.95 -8.29
N ALA A 56 0.44 2.74 -7.91
CA ALA A 56 1.26 2.47 -6.74
C ALA A 56 1.69 3.76 -6.05
N VAL A 57 2.16 3.63 -4.81
CA VAL A 57 2.80 4.70 -4.06
C VAL A 57 4.22 4.30 -3.71
N GLN A 58 5.18 5.16 -4.02
CA GLN A 58 6.54 5.05 -3.51
C GLN A 58 6.62 5.77 -2.18
N VAL A 59 6.94 5.03 -1.12
CA VAL A 59 7.00 5.51 0.26
C VAL A 59 8.46 5.64 0.67
N ALA A 60 8.91 6.87 0.93
CA ALA A 60 10.20 7.14 1.56
C ALA A 60 10.01 7.28 3.07
N TYR A 61 10.82 6.60 3.86
CA TYR A 61 10.64 6.53 5.31
C TYR A 61 11.97 6.55 6.07
N GLU A 62 11.92 6.92 7.35
CA GLU A 62 13.05 6.87 8.28
C GLU A 62 13.01 5.57 9.08
N ASP A 63 13.93 4.65 8.76
CA ASP A 63 13.99 3.29 9.29
C ASP A 63 14.18 3.23 10.84
N GLY A 64 14.67 4.32 11.46
CA GLY A 64 14.76 4.43 12.91
C GLY A 64 13.43 4.82 13.59
N THR A 65 12.44 5.28 12.83
CA THR A 65 11.15 5.77 13.34
C THR A 65 9.99 4.84 12.96
N VAL A 66 9.97 4.37 11.71
CA VAL A 66 9.00 3.38 11.23
C VAL A 66 9.72 2.25 10.52
N SER A 67 9.40 1.01 10.86
CA SER A 67 10.04 -0.17 10.27
C SER A 67 9.32 -0.68 9.02
N LEU A 68 10.02 -1.39 8.15
CA LEU A 68 9.40 -2.08 7.00
C LEU A 68 8.25 -3.03 7.42
N PRO A 69 8.38 -3.85 8.49
CA PRO A 69 7.25 -4.63 9.00
C PRO A 69 6.02 -3.79 9.39
N HIS A 70 6.21 -2.58 9.91
CA HIS A 70 5.09 -1.68 10.22
C HIS A 70 4.40 -1.18 8.94
N LEU A 71 5.17 -0.79 7.93
CA LEU A 71 4.61 -0.38 6.63
C LEU A 71 3.84 -1.53 5.95
N LEU A 72 4.35 -2.76 6.05
CA LEU A 72 3.67 -3.97 5.55
C LEU A 72 2.38 -4.27 6.32
N PHE A 73 2.39 -4.11 7.65
CA PHE A 73 1.18 -4.23 8.47
C PHE A 73 0.10 -3.26 7.99
N VAL A 74 0.45 -1.99 7.80
CA VAL A 74 -0.48 -0.96 7.31
C VAL A 74 -1.02 -1.32 5.93
N PHE A 75 -0.17 -1.83 5.03
CA PHE A 75 -0.56 -2.30 3.71
C PHE A 75 -1.61 -3.41 3.80
N PHE A 76 -1.31 -4.51 4.49
CA PHE A 76 -2.20 -5.66 4.58
C PHE A 76 -3.47 -5.37 5.38
N ALA A 77 -3.42 -4.46 6.35
CA ALA A 77 -4.62 -4.00 7.05
C ALA A 77 -5.55 -3.18 6.14
N ALA A 78 -4.99 -2.46 5.15
CA ALA A 78 -5.76 -1.60 4.25
C ALA A 78 -6.42 -2.37 3.10
N ILE A 79 -5.70 -3.31 2.47
CA ILE A 79 -6.11 -3.98 1.23
C ILE A 79 -6.91 -5.26 1.46
N ASP A 80 -7.51 -5.78 0.40
CA ASP A 80 -7.98 -7.16 0.30
C ASP A 80 -6.94 -7.99 -0.47
N PRO A 81 -6.30 -8.98 0.14
CA PRO A 81 -5.26 -9.77 -0.50
C PRO A 81 -5.79 -10.87 -1.44
N GLU A 82 -7.11 -11.10 -1.49
CA GLU A 82 -7.73 -12.20 -2.23
C GLU A 82 -8.20 -11.82 -3.63
N THR A 83 -8.25 -10.51 -3.95
CA THR A 83 -8.84 -10.03 -5.20
C THR A 83 -7.80 -9.72 -6.28
N PRO A 84 -7.67 -10.60 -7.32
CA PRO A 84 -6.77 -10.30 -8.44
C PRO A 84 -7.33 -9.15 -9.29
N ASN A 85 -6.45 -8.24 -9.72
CA ASN A 85 -6.78 -7.08 -10.57
C ASN A 85 -7.97 -6.25 -10.06
N ARG A 86 -8.09 -6.14 -8.74
CA ARG A 86 -9.21 -5.45 -8.12
C ARG A 86 -8.91 -5.01 -6.68
N GLN A 87 -9.44 -3.84 -6.28
CA GLN A 87 -9.59 -3.48 -4.86
C GLN A 87 -10.93 -2.75 -4.66
N GLY A 88 -11.81 -3.35 -3.83
CA GLY A 88 -13.14 -2.82 -3.63
C GLY A 88 -13.91 -2.68 -4.95
N PRO A 89 -14.44 -1.48 -5.27
CA PRO A 89 -15.17 -1.24 -6.52
C PRO A 89 -14.24 -1.05 -7.74
N ASP A 90 -12.94 -0.80 -7.52
CA ASP A 90 -11.97 -0.54 -8.59
C ASP A 90 -11.55 -1.85 -9.24
N VAL A 91 -11.89 -2.03 -10.53
CA VAL A 91 -11.62 -3.23 -11.32
C VAL A 91 -10.72 -2.88 -12.49
N GLY A 92 -9.61 -3.60 -12.63
CA GLY A 92 -8.64 -3.44 -13.70
C GLY A 92 -7.24 -3.89 -13.28
N SER A 93 -6.40 -4.23 -14.25
CA SER A 93 -5.03 -4.71 -13.98
C SER A 93 -4.18 -3.64 -13.27
N GLN A 94 -4.47 -2.35 -13.45
CA GLN A 94 -3.81 -1.25 -12.76
C GLN A 94 -4.07 -1.26 -11.24
N TYR A 95 -5.14 -1.90 -10.79
CA TYR A 95 -5.50 -2.01 -9.36
C TYR A 95 -5.05 -3.32 -8.71
N GLN A 96 -4.22 -4.11 -9.42
CA GLN A 96 -3.58 -5.28 -8.85
C GLN A 96 -2.73 -4.89 -7.65
N THR A 97 -2.90 -5.62 -6.52
CA THR A 97 -2.12 -5.38 -5.31
C THR A 97 -0.70 -5.95 -5.42
N GLY A 98 0.25 -5.28 -4.81
CA GLY A 98 1.64 -5.72 -4.81
C GLY A 98 2.54 -4.96 -3.85
N VAL A 99 3.63 -5.61 -3.48
CA VAL A 99 4.76 -5.02 -2.74
C VAL A 99 6.00 -5.15 -3.62
N TYR A 100 6.62 -4.01 -3.94
CA TYR A 100 7.76 -3.95 -4.86
C TYR A 100 8.96 -3.34 -4.16
N TRP A 101 10.02 -4.15 -3.96
CA TRP A 101 11.23 -3.71 -3.27
C TRP A 101 12.29 -3.18 -4.23
N MET A 102 13.06 -2.20 -3.75
CA MET A 102 14.22 -1.65 -4.43
C MET A 102 15.52 -2.23 -3.88
N ASP A 103 15.53 -2.53 -2.57
CA ASP A 103 16.65 -3.15 -1.90
C ASP A 103 16.42 -4.67 -1.80
N PRO A 104 17.28 -5.53 -2.40
CA PRO A 104 17.14 -6.98 -2.29
C PRO A 104 17.16 -7.51 -0.85
N ALA A 105 17.75 -6.76 0.09
CA ALA A 105 17.75 -7.13 1.51
C ALA A 105 16.35 -7.15 2.14
N ASP A 106 15.39 -6.45 1.55
CA ASP A 106 13.99 -6.40 2.02
C ASP A 106 13.18 -7.64 1.65
N GLU A 107 13.59 -8.37 0.62
CA GLU A 107 12.82 -9.50 0.10
C GLU A 107 12.50 -10.54 1.16
N GLY A 108 13.46 -10.89 2.02
CA GLY A 108 13.26 -11.89 3.07
C GLY A 108 12.18 -11.48 4.07
N ILE A 109 12.18 -10.23 4.49
CA ILE A 109 11.17 -9.67 5.41
C ILE A 109 9.79 -9.65 4.74
N ILE A 110 9.72 -9.15 3.51
CA ILE A 110 8.48 -9.04 2.74
C ILE A 110 7.84 -10.42 2.56
N ARG A 111 8.62 -11.42 2.11
CA ARG A 111 8.11 -12.78 1.89
C ARG A 111 7.68 -13.46 3.19
N SER A 112 8.39 -13.24 4.28
CA SER A 112 8.03 -13.80 5.59
C SER A 112 6.68 -13.26 6.09
N ILE A 113 6.47 -11.96 5.99
CA ILE A 113 5.20 -11.33 6.38
C ILE A 113 4.07 -11.73 5.41
N ALA A 114 4.33 -11.72 4.11
CA ALA A 114 3.34 -12.16 3.13
C ALA A 114 2.93 -13.63 3.32
N ALA A 115 3.83 -14.51 3.75
CA ALA A 115 3.49 -15.90 4.08
C ALA A 115 2.53 -16.00 5.27
N LEU A 116 2.72 -15.15 6.29
CA LEU A 116 1.80 -15.04 7.43
C LEU A 116 0.39 -14.61 6.97
N GLU A 117 0.31 -13.59 6.11
CA GLU A 117 -0.96 -13.10 5.57
C GLU A 117 -1.63 -14.13 4.65
N ALA A 118 -0.84 -14.78 3.79
CA ALA A 118 -1.33 -15.80 2.86
C ALA A 118 -1.90 -17.03 3.56
N ALA A 119 -1.35 -17.41 4.73
CA ALA A 119 -1.85 -18.54 5.49
C ALA A 119 -3.27 -18.35 6.05
N ALA A 120 -3.76 -17.11 6.09
CA ALA A 120 -5.07 -16.76 6.64
C ALA A 120 -6.19 -16.67 5.59
N VAL A 121 -5.86 -16.79 4.32
CA VAL A 121 -6.81 -16.63 3.21
C VAL A 121 -6.74 -17.83 2.26
N PRO A 122 -7.86 -18.21 1.63
CA PRO A 122 -7.88 -19.35 0.69
C PRO A 122 -7.14 -19.06 -0.61
N PHE A 123 -7.02 -17.79 -0.99
CA PHE A 123 -6.33 -17.35 -2.19
C PHE A 123 -5.55 -16.06 -1.91
N PHE A 124 -4.28 -16.02 -2.28
CA PHE A 124 -3.42 -14.85 -2.09
C PHE A 124 -3.00 -14.29 -3.44
N ALA A 125 -3.51 -13.11 -3.78
CA ALA A 125 -3.34 -12.47 -5.08
C ALA A 125 -2.22 -11.41 -5.12
N VAL A 126 -1.61 -11.08 -3.98
CA VAL A 126 -0.65 -9.96 -3.88
C VAL A 126 0.65 -10.30 -4.61
N GLU A 127 1.06 -9.44 -5.53
CA GLU A 127 2.36 -9.56 -6.22
C GLU A 127 3.52 -9.23 -5.26
N LEU A 128 4.56 -10.06 -5.26
CA LEU A 128 5.79 -9.85 -4.49
C LEU A 128 6.99 -9.95 -5.45
N LYS A 129 7.53 -8.82 -5.87
CA LYS A 129 8.61 -8.75 -6.86
C LYS A 129 9.46 -7.48 -6.71
N PRO A 130 10.67 -7.45 -7.32
CA PRO A 130 11.45 -6.23 -7.39
C PRO A 130 10.70 -5.10 -8.10
N LEU A 131 10.98 -3.85 -7.70
CA LEU A 131 10.60 -2.67 -8.47
C LEU A 131 11.55 -2.53 -9.66
N THR A 132 11.04 -2.67 -10.87
CA THR A 132 11.82 -2.55 -12.11
C THR A 132 11.77 -1.15 -12.70
N CYS A 133 10.62 -0.48 -12.55
CA CYS A 133 10.43 0.93 -12.94
C CYS A 133 9.34 1.57 -12.10
N PHE A 134 9.44 2.89 -11.91
CA PHE A 134 8.43 3.71 -11.29
C PHE A 134 8.43 5.10 -11.93
N TYR A 135 7.28 5.54 -12.36
CA TYR A 135 7.08 6.86 -12.94
C TYR A 135 6.05 7.63 -12.11
N PRO A 136 6.41 8.82 -11.57
CA PRO A 136 5.44 9.64 -10.86
C PRO A 136 4.23 9.95 -11.74
N ALA A 137 3.04 9.80 -11.16
CA ALA A 137 1.80 10.19 -11.81
C ALA A 137 1.72 11.72 -11.96
N GLU A 138 0.81 12.16 -12.79
CA GLU A 138 0.58 13.57 -13.10
C GLU A 138 0.36 14.41 -11.83
N THR A 139 0.75 15.67 -11.85
CA THR A 139 0.71 16.57 -10.68
C THR A 139 -0.68 16.65 -10.05
N TYR A 140 -1.76 16.54 -10.83
CA TYR A 140 -3.12 16.58 -10.30
C TYR A 140 -3.48 15.36 -9.44
N HIS A 141 -2.80 14.22 -9.63
CA HIS A 141 -2.96 13.02 -8.78
C HIS A 141 -2.21 13.13 -7.45
N GLN A 142 -1.12 13.88 -7.39
CA GLN A 142 -0.34 14.00 -6.17
C GLN A 142 -1.13 14.74 -5.09
N ARG A 143 -1.16 14.17 -3.88
CA ARG A 143 -1.89 14.70 -2.72
C ARG A 143 -3.37 14.96 -3.03
N TYR A 144 -3.97 14.06 -3.81
CA TYR A 144 -5.34 14.27 -4.32
C TYR A 144 -6.36 14.48 -3.21
N LEU A 145 -6.36 13.63 -2.18
CA LEU A 145 -7.34 13.71 -1.09
C LEU A 145 -7.07 14.87 -0.11
N GLU A 146 -5.88 15.46 -0.10
CA GLU A 146 -5.63 16.71 0.61
C GLU A 146 -6.27 17.91 -0.13
N LYS A 147 -6.18 17.93 -1.46
CA LYS A 147 -6.81 18.93 -2.32
C LYS A 147 -8.32 18.74 -2.46
N HIS A 148 -8.79 17.49 -2.37
CA HIS A 148 -10.18 17.09 -2.53
C HIS A 148 -10.63 16.20 -1.36
N PRO A 149 -10.88 16.75 -0.15
CA PRO A 149 -11.18 15.96 1.07
C PRO A 149 -12.45 15.10 0.98
N ARG A 150 -13.34 15.39 0.02
CA ARG A 150 -14.55 14.60 -0.27
C ARG A 150 -14.39 13.70 -1.49
N GLY A 151 -13.16 13.61 -2.04
CA GLY A 151 -12.84 12.76 -3.18
C GLY A 151 -13.02 11.28 -2.88
N TYR A 152 -13.06 10.50 -3.95
CA TYR A 152 -13.17 9.05 -3.85
C TYR A 152 -11.96 8.45 -3.11
N CYS A 153 -12.23 7.54 -2.18
CA CYS A 153 -11.22 6.77 -1.46
C CYS A 153 -11.75 5.34 -1.22
N HIS A 154 -11.00 4.33 -1.67
CA HIS A 154 -11.35 2.93 -1.42
C HIS A 154 -10.94 2.46 -0.02
N VAL A 155 -10.01 3.14 0.63
CA VAL A 155 -9.64 2.86 2.03
C VAL A 155 -10.71 3.44 2.94
N ALA A 156 -11.30 2.61 3.78
CA ALA A 156 -12.36 3.04 4.69
C ALA A 156 -11.89 4.19 5.60
N PRO A 157 -12.72 5.24 5.81
CA PRO A 157 -12.32 6.42 6.59
C PRO A 157 -11.78 6.09 7.98
N TRP A 158 -12.38 5.10 8.66
CA TRP A 158 -11.92 4.69 9.98
C TRP A 158 -10.50 4.07 9.95
N LYS A 159 -10.12 3.38 8.86
CA LYS A 159 -8.76 2.86 8.69
C LYS A 159 -7.75 3.98 8.48
N LEU A 160 -8.12 5.00 7.69
CA LEU A 160 -7.29 6.20 7.50
C LEU A 160 -7.04 6.93 8.82
N ALA A 161 -7.99 6.88 9.74
CA ALA A 161 -7.85 7.49 11.06
C ALA A 161 -7.07 6.60 12.03
N ALA A 162 -7.36 5.29 12.06
CA ALA A 162 -6.87 4.37 13.08
C ALA A 162 -5.46 3.84 12.82
N LEU A 163 -5.12 3.52 11.56
CA LEU A 163 -3.84 2.86 11.24
C LEU A 163 -2.59 3.68 11.61
N PRO A 164 -2.57 5.01 11.48
CA PRO A 164 -1.41 5.81 11.93
C PRO A 164 -1.13 5.73 13.44
N ASP A 165 -2.17 5.51 14.24
CA ASP A 165 -2.09 5.47 15.70
C ASP A 165 -2.03 4.04 16.26
N PHE A 166 -2.06 3.02 15.39
CA PHE A 166 -1.97 1.63 15.82
C PHE A 166 -0.64 1.37 16.54
N PRO A 167 -0.66 0.83 17.79
CA PRO A 167 0.53 0.56 18.60
C PRO A 167 1.31 -0.63 18.07
N PHE A 168 1.94 -0.48 16.89
CA PHE A 168 2.64 -1.55 16.19
C PHE A 168 3.88 -2.00 16.95
N SER A 169 4.03 -3.33 17.04
CA SER A 169 5.28 -3.97 17.47
C SER A 169 5.57 -5.17 16.56
N THR A 170 6.80 -5.29 16.09
CA THR A 170 7.23 -6.44 15.29
C THR A 170 7.04 -7.78 16.03
N LYS A 171 7.16 -7.74 17.36
CA LYS A 171 6.96 -8.93 18.22
C LYS A 171 5.50 -9.40 18.28
N THR A 172 4.56 -8.49 18.07
CA THR A 172 3.12 -8.78 18.10
C THR A 172 2.53 -9.07 16.73
N TYR A 173 3.28 -8.84 15.65
CA TYR A 173 2.85 -9.16 14.29
C TYR A 173 3.02 -10.66 14.00
N THR A 174 2.21 -11.47 14.69
CA THR A 174 2.18 -12.94 14.62
C THR A 174 0.85 -13.49 14.08
N ARG A 175 -0.07 -12.59 13.75
CA ARG A 175 -1.39 -12.85 13.14
C ARG A 175 -1.63 -11.87 12.01
N PRO A 176 -2.56 -12.17 11.07
CA PRO A 176 -2.89 -11.27 9.97
C PRO A 176 -3.20 -9.84 10.43
N ALA A 177 -2.77 -8.87 9.65
CA ALA A 177 -2.92 -7.46 9.98
C ALA A 177 -4.37 -7.03 10.23
N LYS A 178 -5.31 -7.55 9.41
CA LYS A 178 -6.75 -7.27 9.59
C LYS A 178 -7.29 -7.79 10.91
N GLU A 179 -6.83 -8.96 11.35
CA GLU A 179 -7.24 -9.57 12.62
C GLU A 179 -6.71 -8.75 13.80
N LEU A 180 -5.44 -8.36 13.76
CA LEU A 180 -4.83 -7.50 14.79
C LEU A 180 -5.54 -6.15 14.88
N LEU A 181 -5.84 -5.52 13.74
CA LEU A 181 -6.55 -4.25 13.68
C LEU A 181 -7.98 -4.38 14.22
N GLN A 182 -8.67 -5.47 13.90
CA GLN A 182 -10.03 -5.72 14.38
C GLN A 182 -10.05 -5.95 15.91
N THR A 183 -9.10 -6.74 16.42
CA THR A 183 -8.94 -6.96 17.87
C THR A 183 -8.70 -5.65 18.62
N TRP A 184 -7.85 -4.79 18.09
CA TRP A 184 -7.56 -3.48 18.68
C TRP A 184 -8.80 -2.56 18.67
N LYS A 185 -9.55 -2.56 17.58
CA LYS A 185 -10.79 -1.81 17.47
C LYS A 185 -11.84 -2.27 18.49
N GLU A 186 -12.01 -3.58 18.67
CA GLU A 186 -12.96 -4.19 19.60
C GLU A 186 -12.59 -3.94 21.07
N ALA A 187 -11.30 -3.78 21.37
CA ALA A 187 -10.83 -3.38 22.70
C ALA A 187 -11.20 -1.93 23.09
N GLY A 188 -11.80 -1.16 22.18
CA GLY A 188 -12.22 0.23 22.43
C GLY A 188 -11.07 1.24 22.44
N GLU A 189 -9.91 0.85 21.92
CA GLU A 189 -8.73 1.72 21.87
C GLU A 189 -8.75 2.67 20.67
N VAL A 190 -9.76 2.52 19.80
CA VAL A 190 -10.01 3.39 18.64
C VAL A 190 -11.18 4.31 18.96
N SER A 191 -10.90 5.59 19.18
CA SER A 191 -11.91 6.65 19.20
C SER A 191 -12.18 7.11 17.77
N PHE A 192 -13.45 7.14 17.35
CA PHE A 192 -13.90 7.64 16.05
C PHE A 192 -14.39 9.07 16.16
#